data_0fde110213858b8ad0c26291d5c5d791
#
_entry.id   0fde110213858b8ad0c26291d5c5d791
#
_cell.length_a   1.000
_cell.length_b   1.000
_cell.length_c   1.000
_cell.angle_alpha   90.00
_cell.angle_beta   90.00
_cell.angle_gamma   90.00
#
_symmetry.space_group_name_H-M   'P 1'
#
loop_
_entity.id
_entity.type
_entity.pdbx_description
1 polymer ?
#
loop_
_entity_poly.entity_id
_entity_poly.type
_entity_poly.pdbx_seq_one_letter_code
_entity_poly.pdbx_strand_id
1 'polypeptide(L)'
;MKLREMTENDLSQVLELQRELAFQDWNEKQFSSEIRASYAYCVVCEEADKLLGYAIFHLLGPDSELLSIATRTSEQRKGIGSQLLKAGLDKLTESGDQCFLEVRDGNAKARAFYEKHGFKLYSVRKKYYSDGEDAALYKFSR
;
A
#
# COMPACT_ATOMS: atom_id res chain seq x y z
N MET A 1 -4.38 -18.55 -5.34
CA MET A 1 -4.09 -17.16 -4.95
C MET A 1 -5.18 -16.25 -5.49
N LYS A 2 -5.78 -15.47 -4.60
CA LYS A 2 -6.99 -14.73 -4.93
C LYS A 2 -6.95 -13.33 -4.32
N LEU A 3 -7.29 -12.31 -5.11
CA LEU A 3 -7.49 -10.95 -4.63
C LEU A 3 -8.98 -10.75 -4.30
N ARG A 4 -9.25 -10.11 -3.18
CA ARG A 4 -10.60 -9.74 -2.78
C ARG A 4 -10.55 -8.53 -1.85
N GLU A 5 -11.71 -7.93 -1.60
CA GLU A 5 -11.76 -6.83 -0.63
C GLU A 5 -11.50 -7.33 0.78
N MET A 6 -10.81 -6.48 1.55
CA MET A 6 -10.54 -6.73 2.96
C MET A 6 -11.83 -6.58 3.77
N THR A 7 -12.01 -7.44 4.75
CA THR A 7 -13.12 -7.34 5.71
C THR A 7 -12.57 -7.29 7.13
N GLU A 8 -13.43 -7.00 8.09
CA GLU A 8 -13.04 -6.96 9.50
C GLU A 8 -12.52 -8.31 10.01
N ASN A 9 -12.96 -9.41 9.40
CA ASN A 9 -12.46 -10.74 9.74
C ASN A 9 -10.98 -10.93 9.38
N ASP A 10 -10.43 -10.07 8.54
CA ASP A 10 -9.03 -10.15 8.12
C ASP A 10 -8.09 -9.45 9.10
N LEU A 11 -8.60 -8.65 10.04
CA LEU A 11 -7.77 -7.74 10.82
C LEU A 11 -6.73 -8.44 11.67
N SER A 12 -7.01 -9.62 12.21
CA SER A 12 -6.00 -10.33 13.00
C SER A 12 -4.78 -10.69 12.15
N GLN A 13 -4.98 -11.14 10.92
CA GLN A 13 -3.89 -11.45 10.00
C GLN A 13 -3.22 -10.20 9.45
N VAL A 14 -3.96 -9.13 9.21
CA VAL A 14 -3.41 -7.85 8.76
C VAL A 14 -2.47 -7.28 9.83
N LEU A 15 -2.88 -7.30 11.09
CA LEU A 15 -2.05 -6.84 12.20
C LEU A 15 -0.80 -7.71 12.37
N GLU A 16 -0.93 -9.01 12.16
CA GLU A 16 0.21 -9.93 12.18
C GLU A 16 1.23 -9.59 11.10
N LEU A 17 0.76 -9.34 9.86
CA LEU A 17 1.62 -8.93 8.76
C LEU A 17 2.34 -7.62 9.05
N GLN A 18 1.63 -6.66 9.60
CA GLN A 18 2.21 -5.38 9.97
C GLN A 18 3.34 -5.55 11.01
N ARG A 19 3.11 -6.39 12.01
CA ARG A 19 4.13 -6.66 13.03
C ARG A 19 5.33 -7.38 12.43
N GLU A 20 5.11 -8.34 11.56
CA GLU A 20 6.17 -9.09 10.90
C GLU A 20 7.10 -8.16 10.11
N LEU A 21 6.53 -7.19 9.40
CA LEU A 21 7.28 -6.28 8.54
C LEU A 21 7.78 -5.03 9.26
N ALA A 22 7.21 -4.72 10.41
CA ALA A 22 7.62 -3.63 11.30
C ALA A 22 7.79 -2.26 10.62
N PHE A 23 6.97 -1.99 9.58
CA PHE A 23 7.09 -0.74 8.82
C PHE A 23 6.12 0.35 9.27
N GLN A 24 5.10 -0.01 10.03
CA GLN A 24 4.11 0.91 10.59
C GLN A 24 3.46 0.25 11.80
N ASP A 25 2.65 1.01 12.55
CA ASP A 25 2.03 0.51 13.78
C ASP A 25 0.55 0.90 13.89
N TRP A 26 -0.19 0.80 12.79
CA TRP A 26 -1.62 1.03 12.82
C TRP A 26 -2.29 0.04 13.77
N ASN A 27 -3.27 0.51 14.53
CA ASN A 27 -4.06 -0.36 15.40
C ASN A 27 -5.30 -0.89 14.65
N GLU A 28 -6.02 -1.81 15.30
CA GLU A 28 -7.22 -2.42 14.72
C GLU A 28 -8.26 -1.36 14.34
N LYS A 29 -8.45 -0.36 15.19
CA LYS A 29 -9.43 0.71 14.95
C LYS A 29 -9.10 1.51 13.69
N GLN A 30 -7.83 1.78 13.44
CA GLN A 30 -7.40 2.49 12.24
C GLN A 30 -7.71 1.69 10.98
N PHE A 31 -7.39 0.39 10.97
CA PHE A 31 -7.74 -0.47 9.85
C PHE A 31 -9.25 -0.60 9.66
N SER A 32 -9.99 -0.78 10.74
CA SER A 32 -11.45 -0.88 10.68
C SER A 32 -12.08 0.38 10.10
N SER A 33 -11.55 1.55 10.48
CA SER A 33 -11.98 2.83 9.94
C SER A 33 -11.79 2.91 8.43
N GLU A 34 -10.66 2.40 7.92
CA GLU A 34 -10.39 2.37 6.48
C GLU A 34 -11.37 1.44 5.75
N ILE A 35 -11.65 0.26 6.32
CA ILE A 35 -12.60 -0.68 5.72
C ILE A 35 -13.98 -0.05 5.54
N ARG A 36 -14.39 0.78 6.49
CA ARG A 36 -15.71 1.43 6.47
C ARG A 36 -15.77 2.70 5.64
N ALA A 37 -14.62 3.26 5.28
CA ALA A 37 -14.59 4.52 4.54
C ALA A 37 -14.98 4.31 3.08
N SER A 38 -15.93 5.09 2.58
CA SER A 38 -16.42 4.96 1.20
C SER A 38 -15.36 5.27 0.15
N TYR A 39 -14.37 6.09 0.50
CA TYR A 39 -13.29 6.49 -0.42
C TYR A 39 -12.10 5.53 -0.37
N ALA A 40 -12.10 4.56 0.52
CA ALA A 40 -10.99 3.64 0.67
C ALA A 40 -11.21 2.35 -0.13
N TYR A 41 -10.14 1.88 -0.76
CA TYR A 41 -10.11 0.57 -1.40
C TYR A 41 -9.09 -0.26 -0.64
N CYS A 42 -9.57 -1.23 0.12
CA CYS A 42 -8.75 -2.11 0.93
C CYS A 42 -8.81 -3.50 0.31
N VAL A 43 -7.68 -4.00 -0.14
CA VAL A 43 -7.61 -5.26 -0.88
C VAL A 43 -6.63 -6.21 -0.21
N VAL A 44 -6.97 -7.50 -0.22
CA VAL A 44 -6.10 -8.56 0.30
C VAL A 44 -5.84 -9.60 -0.79
N CYS A 45 -4.72 -10.29 -0.65
CA CYS A 45 -4.39 -11.46 -1.45
C CYS A 45 -4.36 -12.65 -0.51
N GLU A 46 -5.15 -13.69 -0.81
CA GLU A 46 -5.22 -14.86 0.06
C GLU A 46 -5.02 -16.16 -0.70
N GLU A 47 -4.60 -17.19 0.03
CA GLU A 47 -4.49 -18.55 -0.47
C GLU A 47 -4.77 -19.49 0.71
N ALA A 48 -5.75 -20.38 0.56
CA ALA A 48 -6.12 -21.36 1.59
C ALA A 48 -6.35 -20.69 2.96
N ASP A 49 -7.17 -19.63 2.98
CA ASP A 49 -7.54 -18.88 4.18
C ASP A 49 -6.40 -18.14 4.88
N LYS A 50 -5.23 -18.04 4.21
CA LYS A 50 -4.09 -17.30 4.73
C LYS A 50 -3.89 -16.04 3.90
N LEU A 51 -3.74 -14.91 4.56
CA LEU A 51 -3.42 -13.66 3.88
C LEU A 51 -1.94 -13.64 3.52
N LEU A 52 -1.66 -13.41 2.26
CA LEU A 52 -0.31 -13.30 1.72
C LEU A 52 0.14 -11.85 1.68
N GLY A 53 -0.80 -10.91 1.60
CA GLY A 53 -0.51 -9.49 1.57
C GLY A 53 -1.78 -8.67 1.54
N TYR A 54 -1.62 -7.33 1.65
CA TYR A 54 -2.73 -6.39 1.60
C TYR A 54 -2.26 -5.04 1.05
N ALA A 55 -3.22 -4.24 0.61
CA ALA A 55 -2.97 -2.84 0.24
C ALA A 55 -4.17 -1.98 0.61
N ILE A 56 -3.90 -0.73 0.96
CA ILE A 56 -4.94 0.25 1.28
C ILE A 56 -4.69 1.50 0.44
N PHE A 57 -5.71 1.87 -0.34
CA PHE A 57 -5.71 3.07 -1.17
C PHE A 57 -6.82 4.00 -0.74
N HIS A 58 -6.62 5.30 -0.90
CA HIS A 58 -7.70 6.28 -0.89
C HIS A 58 -7.96 6.71 -2.33
N LEU A 59 -9.16 6.47 -2.81
CA LEU A 59 -9.57 6.80 -4.18
C LEU A 59 -10.33 8.12 -4.14
N LEU A 60 -9.61 9.22 -4.34
CA LEU A 60 -10.10 10.58 -4.12
C LEU A 60 -10.31 11.35 -5.44
N GLY A 61 -10.74 10.66 -6.48
CA GLY A 61 -10.92 11.27 -7.79
C GLY A 61 -9.58 11.36 -8.51
N PRO A 62 -9.20 12.56 -9.05
CA PRO A 62 -7.97 12.65 -9.85
C PRO A 62 -6.69 12.44 -9.05
N ASP A 63 -6.72 12.64 -7.72
CA ASP A 63 -5.54 12.52 -6.87
C ASP A 63 -5.79 11.48 -5.79
N SER A 64 -5.42 10.24 -6.07
CA SER A 64 -5.56 9.13 -5.14
C SER A 64 -4.24 8.87 -4.40
N GLU A 65 -4.29 8.04 -3.36
CA GLU A 65 -3.12 7.74 -2.54
C GLU A 65 -3.01 6.25 -2.25
N LEU A 66 -1.78 5.75 -2.22
CA LEU A 66 -1.48 4.45 -1.63
C LEU A 66 -0.98 4.71 -0.20
N LEU A 67 -1.72 4.22 0.80
CA LEU A 67 -1.39 4.45 2.20
C LEU A 67 -0.55 3.33 2.80
N SER A 68 -0.81 2.10 2.38
CA SER A 68 -0.14 0.95 2.99
C SER A 68 -0.16 -0.21 2.00
N ILE A 69 0.96 -0.91 1.89
CA ILE A 69 1.06 -2.14 1.12
C ILE A 69 2.06 -3.06 1.80
N ALA A 70 1.70 -4.32 1.94
CA ALA A 70 2.55 -5.29 2.63
C ALA A 70 2.38 -6.66 2.01
N THR A 71 3.49 -7.38 1.88
CA THR A 71 3.52 -8.78 1.45
C THR A 71 4.25 -9.58 2.50
N ARG A 72 3.67 -10.71 2.93
CA ARG A 72 4.27 -11.60 3.91
C ARG A 72 5.70 -11.97 3.47
N THR A 73 6.65 -11.96 4.40
CA THR A 73 8.08 -12.16 4.09
C THR A 73 8.31 -13.43 3.29
N SER A 74 7.66 -14.53 3.67
CA SER A 74 7.78 -15.81 2.98
C SER A 74 7.24 -15.80 1.55
N GLU A 75 6.43 -14.78 1.20
CA GLU A 75 5.75 -14.67 -0.09
C GLU A 75 6.28 -13.53 -0.96
N GLN A 76 7.31 -12.84 -0.53
CA GLN A 76 7.92 -11.77 -1.31
C GLN A 76 8.61 -12.34 -2.56
N ARG A 77 8.69 -11.52 -3.60
CA ARG A 77 9.25 -11.87 -4.92
C ARG A 77 8.40 -12.86 -5.74
N LYS A 78 7.16 -13.11 -5.33
CA LYS A 78 6.21 -13.96 -6.08
C LYS A 78 5.18 -13.14 -6.84
N GLY A 79 5.35 -11.83 -6.92
CA GLY A 79 4.44 -10.95 -7.67
C GLY A 79 3.19 -10.53 -6.91
N ILE A 80 3.07 -10.85 -5.65
CA ILE A 80 1.88 -10.51 -4.84
C ILE A 80 1.77 -8.99 -4.68
N GLY A 81 2.86 -8.33 -4.32
CA GLY A 81 2.88 -6.86 -4.20
C GLY A 81 2.51 -6.18 -5.51
N SER A 82 3.00 -6.70 -6.63
CA SER A 82 2.67 -6.17 -7.95
C SER A 82 1.19 -6.31 -8.26
N GLN A 83 0.57 -7.43 -7.91
CA GLN A 83 -0.86 -7.65 -8.12
C GLN A 83 -1.70 -6.72 -7.25
N LEU A 84 -1.31 -6.55 -6.00
CA LEU A 84 -2.00 -5.64 -5.08
C LEU A 84 -1.92 -4.19 -5.56
N LEU A 85 -0.74 -3.77 -5.98
CA LEU A 85 -0.53 -2.42 -6.50
C LEU A 85 -1.36 -2.21 -7.76
N LYS A 86 -1.30 -3.16 -8.69
CA LYS A 86 -2.07 -3.09 -9.94
C LYS A 86 -3.57 -2.99 -9.67
N ALA A 87 -4.08 -3.74 -8.70
CA ALA A 87 -5.51 -3.70 -8.37
C ALA A 87 -5.97 -2.29 -8.01
N GLY A 88 -5.17 -1.55 -7.24
CA GLY A 88 -5.47 -0.16 -6.91
C GLY A 88 -5.31 0.78 -8.09
N LEU A 89 -4.23 0.64 -8.85
CA LEU A 89 -3.99 1.50 -10.01
C LEU A 89 -5.05 1.32 -11.10
N ASP A 90 -5.61 0.12 -11.23
CA ASP A 90 -6.68 -0.15 -12.18
C ASP A 90 -7.99 0.59 -11.84
N LYS A 91 -8.11 1.11 -10.61
CA LYS A 91 -9.24 1.96 -10.20
C LYS A 91 -9.12 3.38 -10.75
N LEU A 92 -7.96 3.77 -11.21
CA LEU A 92 -7.73 5.07 -11.84
C LEU A 92 -8.19 4.94 -13.30
N THR A 93 -9.35 5.50 -13.62
CA THR A 93 -10.00 5.26 -14.93
C THR A 93 -9.81 6.39 -15.91
N GLU A 94 -9.56 7.61 -15.44
CA GLU A 94 -9.46 8.78 -16.29
C GLU A 94 -8.02 9.11 -16.66
N SER A 95 -7.81 9.58 -17.87
CA SER A 95 -6.49 10.07 -18.29
C SER A 95 -6.07 11.23 -17.41
N GLY A 96 -4.86 11.15 -16.86
CA GLY A 96 -4.36 12.18 -15.95
C GLY A 96 -4.61 11.93 -14.48
N ASP A 97 -5.40 10.90 -14.14
CA ASP A 97 -5.53 10.50 -12.73
C ASP A 97 -4.17 10.10 -12.17
N GLN A 98 -3.93 10.47 -10.93
CA GLN A 98 -2.64 10.23 -10.27
C GLN A 98 -2.81 9.45 -8.97
N CYS A 99 -1.78 8.70 -8.62
CA CYS A 99 -1.68 8.03 -7.33
C CYS A 99 -0.38 8.45 -6.66
N PHE A 100 -0.47 8.93 -5.43
CA PHE A 100 0.66 9.42 -4.65
C PHE A 100 1.02 8.45 -3.54
N LEU A 101 2.28 8.41 -3.16
CA LEU A 101 2.74 7.67 -1.99
C LEU A 101 3.96 8.32 -1.36
N GLU A 102 4.20 7.99 -0.10
CA GLU A 102 5.38 8.38 0.64
C GLU A 102 6.14 7.12 1.04
N VAL A 103 7.46 7.17 0.95
CA VAL A 103 8.31 6.06 1.37
C VAL A 103 9.57 6.64 2.02
N ARG A 104 10.12 5.95 3.03
CA ARG A 104 11.36 6.39 3.65
C ARG A 104 12.46 6.46 2.62
N ASP A 105 13.21 7.55 2.64
CA ASP A 105 14.25 7.84 1.65
C ASP A 105 15.27 6.70 1.56
N GLY A 106 15.63 6.11 2.69
CA GLY A 106 16.59 5.00 2.75
C GLY A 106 16.05 3.63 2.38
N ASN A 107 14.74 3.51 2.10
CA ASN A 107 14.15 2.21 1.75
C ASN A 107 14.33 1.92 0.26
N ALA A 108 15.55 1.54 -0.11
CA ALA A 108 15.91 1.32 -1.52
C ALA A 108 15.07 0.24 -2.19
N LYS A 109 14.72 -0.81 -1.46
CA LYS A 109 13.92 -1.92 -1.98
C LYS A 109 12.52 -1.46 -2.38
N ALA A 110 11.86 -0.72 -1.50
CA ALA A 110 10.52 -0.19 -1.78
C ALA A 110 10.56 0.83 -2.91
N ARG A 111 11.54 1.72 -2.90
CA ARG A 111 11.69 2.73 -3.95
C ARG A 111 11.84 2.08 -5.31
N ALA A 112 12.69 1.04 -5.42
CA ALA A 112 12.89 0.30 -6.67
C ALA A 112 11.60 -0.39 -7.13
N PHE A 113 10.82 -0.94 -6.19
CA PHE A 113 9.55 -1.57 -6.48
C PHE A 113 8.56 -0.57 -7.10
N TYR A 114 8.43 0.61 -6.50
CA TYR A 114 7.52 1.63 -7.03
C TYR A 114 7.98 2.16 -8.37
N GLU A 115 9.28 2.40 -8.54
CA GLU A 115 9.84 2.86 -9.80
C GLU A 115 9.60 1.86 -10.94
N LYS A 116 9.74 0.58 -10.63
CA LYS A 116 9.44 -0.49 -11.60
C LYS A 116 8.00 -0.45 -12.08
N HIS A 117 7.07 0.00 -11.24
CA HIS A 117 5.64 0.05 -11.55
C HIS A 117 5.17 1.41 -12.07
N GLY A 118 6.11 2.25 -12.49
CA GLY A 118 5.78 3.51 -13.15
C GLY A 118 5.63 4.72 -12.24
N PHE A 119 5.91 4.57 -10.97
CA PHE A 119 5.95 5.71 -10.05
C PHE A 119 7.24 6.47 -10.26
N LYS A 120 7.16 7.80 -10.14
CA LYS A 120 8.31 8.70 -10.30
C LYS A 120 8.48 9.56 -9.07
N LEU A 121 9.72 9.69 -8.63
CA LEU A 121 10.07 10.61 -7.55
C LEU A 121 9.81 12.04 -8.01
N TYR A 122 9.06 12.81 -7.23
CA TYR A 122 8.81 14.21 -7.58
C TYR A 122 9.21 15.18 -6.49
N SER A 123 9.45 14.72 -5.26
CA SER A 123 9.89 15.59 -4.16
C SER A 123 10.46 14.77 -3.02
N VAL A 124 11.15 15.46 -2.10
CA VAL A 124 11.64 14.87 -0.85
C VAL A 124 11.19 15.79 0.27
N ARG A 125 10.55 15.22 1.29
CA ARG A 125 10.14 15.97 2.48
C ARG A 125 11.18 15.72 3.57
N LYS A 126 11.95 16.74 3.91
CA LYS A 126 13.04 16.63 4.89
C LYS A 126 12.51 16.38 6.30
N LYS A 127 13.18 15.49 7.04
CA LYS A 127 12.89 15.18 8.44
C LYS A 127 11.42 14.90 8.69
N TYR A 128 10.80 14.16 7.77
CA TYR A 128 9.36 13.89 7.82
C TYR A 128 8.99 12.90 8.92
N TYR A 129 9.78 11.83 9.08
CA TYR A 129 9.50 10.79 10.07
C TYR A 129 10.05 11.20 11.44
N SER A 130 9.47 10.63 12.51
CA SER A 130 9.82 10.98 13.88
C SER A 130 11.29 10.75 14.24
N ASP A 131 11.95 9.81 13.54
CA ASP A 131 13.38 9.53 13.72
C ASP A 131 14.28 10.46 12.90
N GLY A 132 13.71 11.42 12.19
CA GLY A 132 14.46 12.39 11.40
C GLY A 132 14.73 11.98 9.96
N GLU A 133 14.29 10.79 9.55
CA GLU A 133 14.50 10.35 8.16
C GLU A 133 13.59 11.13 7.20
N ASP A 134 14.11 11.41 6.01
CA ASP A 134 13.36 12.09 4.95
C ASP A 134 12.34 11.15 4.32
N ALA A 135 11.27 11.71 3.76
CA ALA A 135 10.31 10.97 2.95
C ALA A 135 10.57 11.23 1.47
N ALA A 136 10.67 10.17 0.68
CA ALA A 136 10.67 10.26 -0.77
C ALA A 136 9.22 10.23 -1.25
N LEU A 137 8.81 11.22 -2.03
CA LEU A 137 7.45 11.38 -2.50
C LEU A 137 7.37 10.96 -3.96
N TYR A 138 6.52 9.98 -4.23
CA TYR A 138 6.36 9.38 -5.55
C TYR A 138 4.96 9.57 -6.07
N LYS A 139 4.83 9.62 -7.39
CA LYS A 139 3.51 9.65 -8.04
C LYS A 139 3.49 8.80 -9.29
N PHE A 140 2.34 8.22 -9.55
CA PHE A 140 1.99 7.51 -10.77
C PHE A 140 0.92 8.32 -11.50
N SER A 141 1.03 8.46 -12.82
CA SER A 141 0.02 9.12 -13.65
C SER A 141 -0.50 8.16 -14.68
N ARG A 142 -1.83 8.06 -14.78
CA ARG A 142 -2.47 7.21 -15.77
C ARG A 142 -2.42 7.81 -17.16
#